data_b10cc5bac2fcc62f22da9beeedfe55ce
#
_entry.id   b10cc5bac2fcc62f22da9beeedfe55ce
#
_cell.length_a   1.000
_cell.length_b   1.000
_cell.length_c   1.000
_cell.angle_alpha   90.00
_cell.angle_beta   90.00
_cell.angle_gamma   90.00
#
_symmetry.space_group_name_H-M   'P 1'
#
loop_
_entity.id
_entity.type
_entity.pdbx_description
1 polymer ?
#
loop_
_entity_poly.entity_id
_entity_poly.type
_entity_poly.pdbx_seq_one_letter_code
_entity_poly.pdbx_strand_id
1 'polypeptide(L)'
;VSVSVPIFNRNQGNIKSAKIDIMQNGKEEEYAIEKARMELYAAYSQLQKAVELYRSSNDELEHNFGRLIEGVNANFRKRNISMLEFIDYYQSYKETCLQLYELKKDVFLAMENLNTIVGQTVFNY
;
A
#
# COMPACT_ATOMS: atom_id res chain seq x y z
N VAL A 1 64.36 32.74 30.54
CA VAL A 1 63.71 31.64 29.79
C VAL A 1 62.34 31.45 30.38
N SER A 2 61.28 32.03 29.71
CA SER A 2 59.88 31.78 30.12
C SER A 2 59.35 30.62 29.32
N VAL A 3 59.05 29.54 29.99
CA VAL A 3 58.37 28.37 29.37
C VAL A 3 56.86 28.62 29.53
N SER A 4 56.20 28.95 28.43
CA SER A 4 54.75 29.03 28.35
C SER A 4 54.22 27.59 28.32
N VAL A 5 53.71 27.14 29.47
CA VAL A 5 53.00 25.85 29.57
C VAL A 5 51.55 26.09 29.23
N PRO A 6 51.00 25.51 28.16
CA PRO A 6 49.61 25.65 27.78
C PRO A 6 48.74 24.78 28.68
N ILE A 7 48.40 25.29 29.89
CA ILE A 7 47.63 24.55 30.90
C ILE A 7 46.10 24.58 30.60
N PHE A 8 45.66 25.39 29.68
CA PHE A 8 44.21 25.68 29.51
C PHE A 8 43.52 25.14 28.27
N ASN A 9 44.22 24.36 27.44
CA ASN A 9 43.54 23.78 26.30
C ASN A 9 43.38 22.27 26.44
N ARG A 10 42.50 21.85 27.33
CA ARG A 10 42.13 20.43 27.56
C ARG A 10 41.21 19.84 26.49
N ASN A 11 41.15 20.43 25.30
CA ASN A 11 40.28 19.97 24.20
C ASN A 11 38.79 19.72 24.62
N GLN A 12 38.35 20.39 25.71
CA GLN A 12 37.02 20.19 26.32
C GLN A 12 35.89 20.55 25.35
N GLY A 13 36.12 21.53 24.46
CA GLY A 13 35.15 21.90 23.40
C GLY A 13 34.90 20.75 22.44
N ASN A 14 35.97 20.14 21.95
CA ASN A 14 35.86 19.01 21.01
C ASN A 14 35.27 17.75 21.68
N ILE A 15 35.60 17.50 22.94
CA ILE A 15 35.00 16.39 23.70
C ILE A 15 33.50 16.63 23.91
N LYS A 16 33.10 17.86 24.18
CA LYS A 16 31.67 18.21 24.36
C LYS A 16 30.91 18.14 23.02
N SER A 17 31.52 18.59 21.94
CA SER A 17 30.96 18.46 20.59
C SER A 17 30.79 16.99 20.22
N ALA A 18 31.82 16.17 20.36
CA ALA A 18 31.75 14.73 20.06
C ALA A 18 30.67 13.99 20.88
N LYS A 19 30.45 14.40 22.16
CA LYS A 19 29.36 13.84 22.96
C LYS A 19 27.98 14.23 22.44
N ILE A 20 27.84 15.48 21.98
CA ILE A 20 26.58 15.95 21.40
C ILE A 20 26.31 15.22 20.09
N ASP A 21 27.32 15.05 19.23
CA ASP A 21 27.22 14.33 17.97
C ASP A 21 26.81 12.84 18.17
N ILE A 22 27.36 12.18 19.19
CA ILE A 22 26.94 10.81 19.54
C ILE A 22 25.48 10.78 20.02
N MET A 23 25.07 11.73 20.83
CA MET A 23 23.66 11.81 21.28
C MET A 23 22.71 12.14 20.12
N GLN A 24 23.11 13.00 19.21
CA GLN A 24 22.34 13.33 18.02
C GLN A 24 22.19 12.11 17.11
N ASN A 25 23.29 11.41 16.78
CA ASN A 25 23.27 10.19 15.99
C ASN A 25 22.37 9.11 16.61
N GLY A 26 22.42 8.93 17.94
CA GLY A 26 21.51 8.00 18.62
C GLY A 26 20.05 8.38 18.53
N LYS A 27 19.72 9.67 18.53
CA LYS A 27 18.34 10.15 18.31
C LYS A 27 17.89 10.00 16.84
N GLU A 28 18.78 10.22 15.90
CA GLU A 28 18.52 10.01 14.48
C GLU A 28 18.27 8.55 14.16
N GLU A 29 19.03 7.63 14.77
CA GLU A 29 18.80 6.18 14.64
C GLU A 29 17.43 5.77 15.23
N GLU A 30 17.11 6.23 16.43
CA GLU A 30 15.81 5.97 17.07
C GLU A 30 14.64 6.47 16.23
N TYR A 31 14.78 7.66 15.67
CA TYR A 31 13.80 8.25 14.76
C TYR A 31 13.66 7.45 13.45
N ALA A 32 14.77 7.02 12.86
CA ALA A 32 14.76 6.23 11.64
C ALA A 32 14.06 4.87 11.82
N ILE A 33 14.31 4.20 12.95
CA ILE A 33 13.65 2.94 13.31
C ILE A 33 12.14 3.15 13.48
N GLU A 34 11.74 4.19 14.20
CA GLU A 34 10.32 4.46 14.43
C GLU A 34 9.60 4.84 13.13
N LYS A 35 10.24 5.63 12.28
CA LYS A 35 9.74 5.96 10.95
C LYS A 35 9.53 4.70 10.09
N ALA A 36 10.52 3.82 10.05
CA ALA A 36 10.43 2.56 9.31
C ALA A 36 9.27 1.66 9.82
N ARG A 37 9.06 1.62 11.14
CA ARG A 37 7.92 0.91 11.73
C ARG A 37 6.58 1.48 11.30
N MET A 38 6.45 2.80 11.30
CA MET A 38 5.22 3.47 10.87
C MET A 38 4.94 3.23 9.39
N GLU A 39 5.95 3.32 8.54
CA GLU A 39 5.85 3.05 7.10
C GLU A 39 5.41 1.61 6.83
N LEU A 40 6.01 0.65 7.51
CA LEU A 40 5.65 -0.76 7.41
C LEU A 40 4.21 -1.02 7.85
N TYR A 41 3.80 -0.45 8.99
CA TYR A 41 2.44 -0.59 9.50
C TYR A 41 1.41 0.02 8.55
N ALA A 42 1.70 1.19 7.98
CA ALA A 42 0.85 1.87 7.02
C ALA A 42 0.67 1.04 5.74
N ALA A 43 1.78 0.51 5.19
CA ALA A 43 1.74 -0.33 4.00
C ALA A 43 0.98 -1.65 4.23
N TYR A 44 1.18 -2.29 5.38
CA TYR A 44 0.45 -3.49 5.75
C TYR A 44 -1.06 -3.24 5.89
N SER A 45 -1.43 -2.13 6.55
CA SER A 45 -2.83 -1.73 6.70
C SER A 45 -3.48 -1.42 5.34
N GLN A 46 -2.72 -0.80 4.42
CA GLN A 46 -3.19 -0.54 3.07
C GLN A 46 -3.43 -1.84 2.30
N LEU A 47 -2.50 -2.81 2.38
CA LEU A 47 -2.67 -4.12 1.76
C LEU A 47 -3.90 -4.85 2.31
N GLN A 48 -4.10 -4.86 3.63
CA GLN A 48 -5.29 -5.49 4.23
C GLN A 48 -6.59 -4.89 3.66
N LYS A 49 -6.69 -3.57 3.60
CA LYS A 49 -7.88 -2.89 3.06
C LYS A 49 -8.10 -3.20 1.58
N ALA A 50 -7.04 -3.21 0.78
CA ALA A 50 -7.13 -3.55 -0.64
C ALA A 50 -7.61 -4.99 -0.86
N VAL A 51 -7.09 -5.94 -0.10
CA VAL A 51 -7.50 -7.35 -0.15
C VAL A 51 -8.95 -7.52 0.29
N GLU A 52 -9.36 -6.88 1.38
CA GLU A 52 -10.73 -6.95 1.88
C GLU A 52 -11.72 -6.39 0.85
N LEU A 53 -11.42 -5.24 0.27
CA LEU A 53 -12.25 -4.61 -0.75
C LEU A 53 -12.35 -5.47 -2.02
N TYR A 54 -11.22 -6.00 -2.49
CA TYR A 54 -11.20 -6.91 -3.64
C TYR A 54 -12.05 -8.16 -3.38
N ARG A 55 -11.88 -8.81 -2.22
CA ARG A 55 -12.63 -10.04 -1.90
C ARG A 55 -14.12 -9.79 -1.82
N SER A 56 -14.56 -8.78 -1.10
CA SER A 56 -15.98 -8.45 -0.98
C SER A 56 -16.62 -8.15 -2.34
N SER A 57 -15.92 -7.39 -3.19
CA SER A 57 -16.40 -7.06 -4.54
C SER A 57 -16.39 -8.27 -5.48
N ASN A 58 -15.41 -9.16 -5.37
CA ASN A 58 -15.35 -10.38 -6.17
C ASN A 58 -16.47 -11.35 -5.81
N ASP A 59 -16.73 -11.55 -4.51
CA ASP A 59 -17.80 -12.43 -4.04
C ASP A 59 -19.18 -11.92 -4.47
N GLU A 60 -19.39 -10.61 -4.43
CA GLU A 60 -20.61 -9.98 -4.91
C GLU A 60 -20.79 -10.14 -6.42
N LEU A 61 -19.70 -9.97 -7.20
CA LEU A 61 -19.73 -10.16 -8.64
C LEU A 61 -20.06 -11.62 -9.01
N GLU A 62 -19.38 -12.61 -8.42
CA GLU A 62 -19.61 -14.02 -8.72
C GLU A 62 -21.04 -14.45 -8.40
N HIS A 63 -21.57 -14.02 -7.25
CA HIS A 63 -22.91 -14.47 -6.81
C HIS A 63 -24.06 -13.80 -7.54
N ASN A 64 -23.93 -12.50 -7.79
CA ASN A 64 -25.07 -11.70 -8.27
C ASN A 64 -25.04 -11.49 -9.79
N PHE A 65 -23.87 -11.21 -10.37
CA PHE A 65 -23.79 -10.84 -11.79
C PHE A 65 -23.83 -12.02 -12.75
N GLY A 66 -23.28 -13.18 -12.39
CA GLY A 66 -23.38 -14.38 -13.23
C GLY A 66 -24.87 -14.72 -13.48
N ARG A 67 -25.67 -14.76 -12.42
CA ARG A 67 -27.12 -15.00 -12.50
C ARG A 67 -27.89 -13.91 -13.20
N LEU A 68 -27.49 -12.64 -13.00
CA LEU A 68 -28.10 -11.51 -13.68
C LEU A 68 -27.93 -11.58 -15.19
N ILE A 69 -26.71 -11.82 -15.68
CA ILE A 69 -26.40 -11.92 -17.10
C ILE A 69 -27.11 -13.12 -17.76
N GLU A 70 -27.19 -14.26 -17.08
CA GLU A 70 -27.97 -15.40 -17.56
C GLU A 70 -29.45 -15.02 -17.69
N GLY A 71 -30.01 -14.32 -16.71
CA GLY A 71 -31.38 -13.82 -16.73
C GLY A 71 -31.61 -12.79 -17.84
N VAL A 72 -30.69 -11.86 -18.05
CA VAL A 72 -30.72 -10.87 -19.15
C VAL A 72 -30.70 -11.57 -20.51
N ASN A 73 -29.80 -12.53 -20.72
CA ASN A 73 -29.72 -13.32 -21.95
C ASN A 73 -31.01 -14.11 -22.22
N ALA A 74 -31.60 -14.74 -21.18
CA ALA A 74 -32.84 -15.48 -21.31
C ALA A 74 -34.02 -14.56 -21.68
N ASN A 75 -34.11 -13.39 -21.05
CA ASN A 75 -35.17 -12.40 -21.35
C ASN A 75 -35.02 -11.78 -22.74
N PHE A 76 -33.80 -11.51 -23.18
CA PHE A 76 -33.55 -11.02 -24.54
C PHE A 76 -33.97 -12.05 -25.59
N ARG A 77 -33.61 -13.34 -25.43
CA ARG A 77 -34.04 -14.42 -26.33
C ARG A 77 -35.57 -14.58 -26.39
N LYS A 78 -36.24 -14.35 -25.26
CA LYS A 78 -37.72 -14.38 -25.18
C LYS A 78 -38.39 -13.11 -25.67
N ARG A 79 -37.59 -12.11 -26.10
CA ARG A 79 -38.07 -10.77 -26.53
C ARG A 79 -38.78 -9.99 -25.42
N ASN A 80 -38.48 -10.29 -24.15
CA ASN A 80 -39.01 -9.59 -23.00
C ASN A 80 -38.30 -8.25 -22.72
N ILE A 81 -37.10 -8.09 -23.24
CA ILE A 81 -36.32 -6.85 -23.19
C ILE A 81 -35.88 -6.45 -24.60
N SER A 82 -35.75 -5.15 -24.82
CA SER A 82 -35.29 -4.58 -26.06
C SER A 82 -33.79 -4.76 -26.26
N MET A 83 -33.31 -4.57 -27.49
CA MET A 83 -31.87 -4.56 -27.79
C MET A 83 -31.13 -3.46 -27.02
N LEU A 84 -31.76 -2.31 -26.83
CA LEU A 84 -31.18 -1.20 -26.09
C LEU A 84 -30.94 -1.58 -24.61
N GLU A 85 -31.98 -2.10 -23.95
CA GLU A 85 -31.90 -2.58 -22.58
C GLU A 85 -30.85 -3.70 -22.43
N PHE A 86 -30.77 -4.61 -23.38
CA PHE A 86 -29.75 -5.66 -23.40
C PHE A 86 -28.33 -5.08 -23.44
N ILE A 87 -28.10 -4.07 -24.30
CA ILE A 87 -26.80 -3.40 -24.42
C ILE A 87 -26.44 -2.67 -23.14
N ASP A 88 -27.40 -1.96 -22.52
CA ASP A 88 -27.21 -1.22 -21.27
C ASP A 88 -26.80 -2.16 -20.12
N TYR A 89 -27.47 -3.31 -19.97
CA TYR A 89 -27.07 -4.34 -18.99
C TYR A 89 -25.68 -4.88 -19.24
N TYR A 90 -25.35 -5.14 -20.51
CA TYR A 90 -24.05 -5.68 -20.88
C TYR A 90 -22.91 -4.67 -20.66
N GLN A 91 -23.19 -3.41 -20.90
CA GLN A 91 -22.24 -2.33 -20.64
C GLN A 91 -22.01 -2.16 -19.12
N SER A 92 -23.05 -2.16 -18.32
CA SER A 92 -22.94 -2.12 -16.85
C SER A 92 -22.14 -3.32 -16.30
N TYR A 93 -22.35 -4.52 -16.85
CA TYR A 93 -21.57 -5.69 -16.49
C TYR A 93 -20.09 -5.51 -16.83
N LYS A 94 -19.79 -5.03 -18.02
CA LYS A 94 -18.39 -4.76 -18.45
C LYS A 94 -17.72 -3.75 -17.54
N GLU A 95 -18.42 -2.67 -17.18
CA GLU A 95 -17.89 -1.64 -16.29
C GLU A 95 -17.58 -2.20 -14.90
N THR A 96 -18.48 -3.04 -14.36
CA THR A 96 -18.25 -3.70 -13.07
C THR A 96 -17.06 -4.66 -13.12
N CYS A 97 -16.89 -5.42 -14.20
CA CYS A 97 -15.70 -6.26 -14.39
C CYS A 97 -14.40 -5.43 -14.43
N LEU A 98 -14.42 -4.29 -15.12
CA LEU A 98 -13.26 -3.39 -15.17
C LEU A 98 -12.92 -2.83 -13.79
N GLN A 99 -13.91 -2.44 -13.00
CA GLN A 99 -13.71 -2.01 -11.62
C GLN A 99 -13.07 -3.11 -10.76
N LEU A 100 -13.51 -4.36 -10.91
CA LEU A 100 -12.90 -5.48 -10.20
C LEU A 100 -11.42 -5.69 -10.57
N TYR A 101 -11.07 -5.54 -11.86
CA TYR A 101 -9.68 -5.61 -12.30
C TYR A 101 -8.82 -4.45 -11.73
N GLU A 102 -9.38 -3.25 -11.59
CA GLU A 102 -8.72 -2.14 -10.91
C GLU A 102 -8.45 -2.45 -9.43
N LEU A 103 -9.43 -2.99 -8.71
CA LEU A 103 -9.23 -3.43 -7.32
C LEU A 103 -8.16 -4.52 -7.21
N LYS A 104 -8.14 -5.47 -8.13
CA LYS A 104 -7.10 -6.49 -8.19
C LYS A 104 -5.72 -5.89 -8.41
N LYS A 105 -5.60 -4.93 -9.32
CA LYS A 105 -4.37 -4.17 -9.55
C LYS A 105 -3.91 -3.46 -8.28
N ASP A 106 -4.82 -2.84 -7.54
CA ASP A 106 -4.50 -2.14 -6.29
C ASP A 106 -3.94 -3.09 -5.22
N VAL A 107 -4.44 -4.34 -5.15
CA VAL A 107 -3.85 -5.38 -4.29
C VAL A 107 -2.41 -5.67 -4.69
N PHE A 108 -2.12 -5.85 -5.99
CA PHE A 108 -0.76 -6.09 -6.46
C PHE A 108 0.18 -4.91 -6.18
N LEU A 109 -0.28 -3.68 -6.38
CA LEU A 109 0.50 -2.49 -6.07
C LEU A 109 0.80 -2.37 -4.56
N ALA A 110 -0.17 -2.71 -3.71
CA ALA A 110 0.03 -2.71 -2.26
C ALA A 110 1.01 -3.81 -1.81
N MET A 111 0.99 -5.01 -2.44
CA MET A 111 1.96 -6.08 -2.22
C MET A 111 3.38 -5.62 -2.60
N GLU A 112 3.53 -4.99 -3.77
CA GLU A 112 4.82 -4.51 -4.25
C GLU A 112 5.38 -3.38 -3.38
N ASN A 113 4.53 -2.47 -2.93
CA ASN A 113 4.91 -1.44 -1.98
C ASN A 113 5.43 -2.05 -0.67
N LEU A 114 4.78 -3.08 -0.15
CA LEU A 114 5.23 -3.77 1.06
C LEU A 114 6.57 -4.50 0.83
N ASN A 115 6.75 -5.19 -0.31
CA ASN A 115 8.02 -5.81 -0.69
C ASN A 115 9.15 -4.77 -0.73
N THR A 116 8.88 -3.59 -1.29
CA THR A 116 9.86 -2.49 -1.38
C THR A 116 10.27 -1.98 0.00
N ILE A 117 9.31 -1.78 0.91
CA ILE A 117 9.57 -1.30 2.29
C ILE A 117 10.36 -2.33 3.09
N VAL A 118 10.03 -3.62 2.94
CA VAL A 118 10.72 -4.71 3.63
C VAL A 118 12.11 -4.98 3.02
N GLY A 119 12.35 -4.56 1.77
CA GLY A 119 13.61 -4.79 1.05
C GLY A 119 13.82 -6.24 0.60
N GLN A 120 12.77 -7.05 0.61
CA GLN A 120 12.78 -8.43 0.13
C GLN A 120 11.41 -8.84 -0.41
N THR A 121 11.38 -9.83 -1.29
CA THR A 121 10.13 -10.37 -1.83
C THR A 121 9.44 -11.24 -0.78
N VAL A 122 8.41 -10.69 -0.14
CA VAL A 122 7.54 -11.39 0.82
C VAL A 122 6.39 -12.08 0.09
N PHE A 123 5.89 -11.45 -0.97
CA PHE A 123 4.81 -11.98 -1.82
C PHE A 123 5.35 -12.31 -3.21
N ASN A 124 5.11 -13.55 -3.67
CA ASN A 124 5.33 -13.99 -5.04
C ASN A 124 3.97 -14.07 -5.74
N TYR A 125 3.91 -13.64 -6.99
CA TYR A 125 2.71 -13.66 -7.85
C TYR A 125 2.52 -15.02 -8.52
#